data_ac782ef44a09024205ac18994cead00f
#
_entry.id   ac782ef44a09024205ac18994cead00f
#
_cell.length_a   1.000
_cell.length_b   1.000
_cell.length_c   1.000
_cell.angle_alpha   90.00
_cell.angle_beta   90.00
_cell.angle_gamma   90.00
#
_symmetry.space_group_name_H-M   'P 1'
#
loop_
_entity.id
_entity.type
_entity.pdbx_description
1 polymer ?
#
loop_
_entity_poly.entity_id
_entity_poly.type
_entity_poly.pdbx_seq_one_letter_code
_entity_poly.pdbx_strand_id
1 'polypeptide(L)'
;MPTNTAPTRLHGAKNLRSLLVCLALLLLAAGWGASPLLAAPAAVLAVWDDADGQDAHKPYTHVDVNAPKGGRLRLSAVGTFDSFNPFSPRGVSAAQLALTYETLGVTPPGVKDFVIRGLLAESFDLAPDRLSMVVKLRPEARFADDMPVTAHDVVFTFHALIREASPVYRAYYEQVTGVEALGEKEVRFTFAAADSRELPLIVCQMPVLPAHWWKDRNLGEPQTEAMPGSGPYRLAHSVMGTRLIYVLRKNWWGSHLPVNQGRYNFTTVQVDYYRDSSVAREAFFAGEADFYSERNIKDWTNAYHVPAVRDGRIVRQVVEHDALQGIGGIFMNTRRPFLADARVRRALLLLFDFTWLNNAFFYKEYSRYTSFFTNAPFAAQPLPGDREIALLRTVRHAPAPHIFGPLPDIPPGGRHNERERMRQALQLLAEAGWGIQDGRMVNAEGHSLMLTLLSNSPAMQRVYMPFRNTLARLGIVLNVRLVDQTQYIARLRSFDYDMIHVVARQSSNPGNEQRSFWTSVAAKTRGSRNYAGISDPLVDEVVELLIASPSRADLYAAAALLDRLLQHGCYVIPGWYSSRLRFSWRQERIRPPKNFVAASGMDIFAWHMAPDTATDTPGEK
;
A
#
# COMPACT_ATOMS: atom_id res chain seq x y z
N MET A 1 -20.98 -88.20 59.31
CA MET A 1 -21.47 -88.27 57.90
C MET A 1 -20.88 -87.12 57.14
N PRO A 2 -20.14 -87.36 56.10
CA PRO A 2 -19.38 -86.33 55.38
C PRO A 2 -20.19 -85.80 54.24
N THR A 3 -20.09 -84.53 53.97
CA THR A 3 -20.51 -83.92 52.72
C THR A 3 -19.31 -83.33 51.98
N ASN A 4 -19.15 -83.87 50.81
CA ASN A 4 -18.18 -83.65 49.81
C ASN A 4 -18.46 -82.30 49.11
N THR A 5 -17.49 -81.36 48.94
CA THR A 5 -17.56 -80.24 48.01
C THR A 5 -16.30 -80.19 47.20
N ALA A 6 -16.43 -80.37 45.89
CA ALA A 6 -15.39 -80.26 44.86
C ALA A 6 -15.05 -78.83 44.54
N PRO A 7 -13.84 -78.53 44.10
CA PRO A 7 -13.40 -77.12 43.78
C PRO A 7 -13.77 -76.71 42.37
N THR A 8 -14.34 -75.52 42.26
CA THR A 8 -14.61 -74.82 41.00
C THR A 8 -13.32 -74.28 40.37
N ARG A 9 -13.00 -74.68 39.15
CA ARG A 9 -11.86 -74.18 38.34
C ARG A 9 -12.18 -72.80 37.81
N LEU A 10 -11.28 -71.88 38.08
CA LEU A 10 -11.24 -70.54 37.49
C LEU A 10 -10.91 -70.57 35.97
N HIS A 11 -11.87 -70.17 35.14
CA HIS A 11 -11.73 -69.93 33.70
C HIS A 11 -11.54 -68.44 33.46
N GLY A 12 -10.43 -67.79 33.93
CA GLY A 12 -10.23 -66.37 33.85
C GLY A 12 -9.03 -65.94 33.01
N ALA A 13 -8.14 -66.85 32.62
CA ALA A 13 -6.85 -66.45 32.05
C ALA A 13 -6.78 -66.31 30.51
N LYS A 14 -7.79 -66.76 29.77
CA LYS A 14 -7.79 -66.70 28.30
C LYS A 14 -8.40 -65.36 27.76
N ASN A 15 -9.34 -64.76 28.47
CA ASN A 15 -10.01 -63.55 28.04
C ASN A 15 -9.14 -62.26 28.23
N LEU A 16 -8.23 -62.25 29.19
CA LEU A 16 -7.38 -61.12 29.50
C LEU A 16 -6.28 -60.92 28.43
N ARG A 17 -5.74 -61.98 27.83
CA ARG A 17 -4.79 -61.96 26.74
C ARG A 17 -5.41 -61.47 25.41
N SER A 18 -6.64 -61.87 25.12
CA SER A 18 -7.37 -61.38 23.94
C SER A 18 -7.76 -59.91 24.04
N LEU A 19 -8.11 -59.43 25.25
CA LEU A 19 -8.43 -58.00 25.47
C LEU A 19 -7.19 -57.14 25.35
N LEU A 20 -6.04 -57.59 25.84
CA LEU A 20 -4.76 -56.87 25.71
C LEU A 20 -4.24 -56.83 24.26
N VAL A 21 -4.44 -57.90 23.49
CA VAL A 21 -4.09 -57.93 22.06
C VAL A 21 -5.02 -57.04 21.24
N CYS A 22 -6.32 -56.99 21.53
CA CYS A 22 -7.25 -56.06 20.89
C CYS A 22 -6.97 -54.58 21.25
N LEU A 23 -6.58 -54.27 22.50
CA LEU A 23 -6.20 -52.94 22.94
C LEU A 23 -4.87 -52.51 22.31
N ALA A 24 -3.90 -53.41 22.16
CA ALA A 24 -2.63 -53.13 21.46
C ALA A 24 -2.82 -52.94 19.96
N LEU A 25 -3.72 -53.66 19.30
CA LEU A 25 -4.10 -53.48 17.90
C LEU A 25 -4.89 -52.17 17.68
N LEU A 26 -5.73 -51.75 18.62
CA LEU A 26 -6.43 -50.47 18.61
C LEU A 26 -5.46 -49.29 18.84
N LEU A 27 -4.44 -49.43 19.68
CA LEU A 27 -3.41 -48.44 19.89
C LEU A 27 -2.43 -48.37 18.70
N LEU A 28 -2.16 -49.48 18.01
CA LEU A 28 -1.40 -49.48 16.75
C LEU A 28 -2.20 -48.93 15.58
N ALA A 29 -3.52 -49.11 15.53
CA ALA A 29 -4.39 -48.47 14.54
C ALA A 29 -4.62 -46.97 14.79
N ALA A 30 -4.57 -46.51 16.05
CA ALA A 30 -4.62 -45.08 16.40
C ALA A 30 -3.28 -44.35 16.15
N GLY A 31 -2.16 -45.07 16.01
CA GLY A 31 -0.85 -44.52 15.63
C GLY A 31 -0.62 -44.39 14.11
N TRP A 32 -1.54 -44.91 13.28
CA TRP A 32 -1.48 -44.74 11.83
C TRP A 32 -2.60 -43.82 11.38
N GLY A 33 -2.28 -42.56 11.19
CA GLY A 33 -3.16 -41.69 10.42
C GLY A 33 -3.50 -40.34 11.00
N ALA A 34 -2.54 -39.62 11.56
CA ALA A 34 -2.52 -38.19 11.38
C ALA A 34 -1.46 -37.87 10.33
N SER A 35 -1.69 -38.27 9.09
CA SER A 35 -1.09 -37.52 7.98
C SER A 35 -1.53 -36.08 8.20
N PRO A 36 -0.63 -35.11 8.27
CA PRO A 36 -1.06 -33.71 8.27
C PRO A 36 -1.96 -33.58 7.05
N LEU A 37 -3.21 -33.13 7.27
CA LEU A 37 -4.05 -32.68 6.15
C LEU A 37 -3.23 -31.60 5.43
N LEU A 38 -2.55 -31.99 4.36
CA LEU A 38 -2.00 -31.05 3.41
C LEU A 38 -3.21 -30.24 2.94
N ALA A 39 -3.21 -28.95 3.22
CA ALA A 39 -4.22 -28.06 2.67
C ALA A 39 -4.21 -28.25 1.15
N ALA A 40 -5.36 -28.48 0.54
CA ALA A 40 -5.43 -28.66 -0.91
C ALA A 40 -4.87 -27.40 -1.59
N PRO A 41 -4.04 -27.55 -2.66
CA PRO A 41 -3.51 -26.41 -3.39
C PRO A 41 -4.61 -25.45 -3.80
N ALA A 42 -4.50 -24.17 -3.42
CA ALA A 42 -5.53 -23.17 -3.64
C ALA A 42 -5.14 -22.24 -4.80
N ALA A 43 -6.10 -21.87 -5.64
CA ALA A 43 -5.91 -20.86 -6.70
C ALA A 43 -5.90 -19.42 -6.15
N VAL A 44 -6.17 -19.26 -4.86
CA VAL A 44 -6.25 -17.96 -4.15
C VAL A 44 -5.53 -18.08 -2.82
N LEU A 45 -4.78 -17.04 -2.49
CA LEU A 45 -4.28 -16.82 -1.13
C LEU A 45 -4.98 -15.61 -0.53
N ALA A 46 -5.34 -15.69 0.74
CA ALA A 46 -5.88 -14.57 1.50
C ALA A 46 -5.18 -14.48 2.86
N VAL A 47 -5.04 -13.27 3.37
CA VAL A 47 -4.49 -13.06 4.72
C VAL A 47 -5.42 -13.67 5.79
N TRP A 48 -6.74 -13.61 5.54
CA TRP A 48 -7.79 -14.12 6.42
C TRP A 48 -8.74 -15.04 5.66
N ASP A 49 -9.23 -16.09 6.34
CA ASP A 49 -10.12 -17.09 5.74
C ASP A 49 -11.49 -16.51 5.33
N ASP A 50 -11.93 -15.44 5.99
CA ASP A 50 -13.16 -14.70 5.72
C ASP A 50 -12.99 -13.51 4.76
N ALA A 51 -11.83 -13.41 4.08
CA ALA A 51 -11.55 -12.30 3.18
C ALA A 51 -12.45 -12.30 1.94
N ASP A 52 -12.89 -11.11 1.50
CA ASP A 52 -13.62 -10.95 0.26
C ASP A 52 -12.71 -11.19 -0.97
N GLY A 53 -13.32 -11.55 -2.11
CA GLY A 53 -12.59 -11.65 -3.38
C GLY A 53 -11.89 -12.98 -3.63
N GLN A 54 -12.14 -14.01 -2.84
CA GLN A 54 -11.48 -15.33 -2.93
C GLN A 54 -11.95 -16.19 -4.12
N ASP A 55 -13.02 -15.82 -4.83
CA ASP A 55 -13.49 -16.61 -5.98
C ASP A 55 -12.58 -16.40 -7.21
N ALA A 56 -11.66 -17.35 -7.43
CA ALA A 56 -10.72 -17.33 -8.54
C ALA A 56 -11.37 -17.56 -9.92
N HIS A 57 -12.60 -18.11 -9.95
CA HIS A 57 -13.26 -18.55 -11.18
C HIS A 57 -14.14 -17.47 -11.81
N LYS A 58 -14.36 -16.35 -11.10
CA LYS A 58 -15.18 -15.25 -11.62
C LYS A 58 -14.34 -14.09 -12.13
N PRO A 59 -14.73 -13.50 -13.27
CA PRO A 59 -14.21 -12.21 -13.70
C PRO A 59 -14.41 -11.13 -12.63
N TYR A 60 -13.68 -10.03 -12.73
CA TYR A 60 -13.89 -8.89 -11.85
C TYR A 60 -15.26 -8.25 -12.08
N THR A 61 -15.85 -7.69 -11.03
CA THR A 61 -17.20 -7.10 -11.08
C THR A 61 -17.28 -5.77 -11.86
N HIS A 62 -16.14 -5.12 -12.07
CA HIS A 62 -16.04 -3.83 -12.76
C HIS A 62 -15.76 -3.95 -14.27
N VAL A 63 -15.61 -5.17 -14.80
CA VAL A 63 -15.36 -5.40 -16.23
C VAL A 63 -16.64 -5.76 -16.99
N ASP A 64 -16.64 -5.50 -18.29
CA ASP A 64 -17.58 -6.10 -19.22
C ASP A 64 -16.87 -7.21 -20.00
N VAL A 65 -17.21 -8.46 -19.73
CA VAL A 65 -16.58 -9.63 -20.37
C VAL A 65 -16.84 -9.68 -21.87
N ASN A 66 -17.90 -8.99 -22.35
CA ASN A 66 -18.26 -8.90 -23.75
C ASN A 66 -17.76 -7.60 -24.41
N ALA A 67 -16.92 -6.83 -23.72
CA ALA A 67 -16.36 -5.60 -24.28
C ALA A 67 -15.65 -5.86 -25.61
N PRO A 68 -15.92 -5.05 -26.67
CA PRO A 68 -15.28 -5.24 -27.96
C PRO A 68 -13.77 -5.04 -27.86
N LYS A 69 -13.02 -5.91 -28.55
CA LYS A 69 -11.56 -5.82 -28.67
C LYS A 69 -11.20 -5.04 -29.93
N GLY A 70 -10.28 -4.07 -29.82
CA GLY A 70 -9.83 -3.34 -31.02
C GLY A 70 -9.34 -1.92 -30.72
N GLY A 71 -8.85 -1.25 -31.74
CA GLY A 71 -8.47 0.15 -31.74
C GLY A 71 -7.27 0.52 -30.89
N ARG A 72 -7.05 1.83 -30.80
CA ARG A 72 -5.87 2.43 -30.13
C ARG A 72 -6.30 3.32 -28.97
N LEU A 73 -5.80 3.02 -27.77
CA LEU A 73 -5.85 3.89 -26.59
C LEU A 73 -4.65 4.83 -26.60
N ARG A 74 -4.87 6.14 -26.50
CA ARG A 74 -3.82 7.16 -26.40
C ARG A 74 -3.81 7.74 -25.00
N LEU A 75 -2.67 7.61 -24.34
CA LEU A 75 -2.42 8.11 -22.99
C LEU A 75 -1.35 9.19 -23.01
N SER A 76 -1.34 10.04 -22.01
CA SER A 76 -0.28 11.01 -21.75
C SER A 76 0.56 10.61 -20.54
N ALA A 77 1.84 10.90 -20.59
CA ALA A 77 2.77 10.85 -19.45
C ALA A 77 3.48 12.20 -19.29
N VAL A 78 3.90 12.53 -18.07
CA VAL A 78 4.64 13.77 -17.79
C VAL A 78 6.10 13.44 -17.52
N GLY A 79 7.00 14.26 -18.08
CA GLY A 79 8.44 14.10 -17.97
C GLY A 79 9.06 13.40 -19.17
N THR A 80 9.94 12.45 -18.94
CA THR A 80 10.69 11.69 -19.95
C THR A 80 11.02 10.30 -19.43
N PHE A 81 11.63 9.45 -20.26
CA PHE A 81 12.21 8.17 -19.88
C PHE A 81 13.51 7.89 -20.63
N ASP A 82 14.39 7.09 -20.03
CA ASP A 82 15.65 6.65 -20.60
C ASP A 82 15.91 5.14 -20.43
N SER A 83 14.93 4.41 -19.87
CA SER A 83 15.09 3.00 -19.56
C SER A 83 13.80 2.20 -19.73
N PHE A 84 13.92 0.98 -20.24
CA PHE A 84 12.86 -0.05 -20.25
C PHE A 84 12.99 -1.05 -19.09
N ASN A 85 13.84 -0.76 -18.11
CA ASN A 85 13.96 -1.55 -16.89
C ASN A 85 13.28 -0.83 -15.70
N PRO A 86 12.09 -1.29 -15.24
CA PRO A 86 11.40 -0.68 -14.12
C PRO A 86 11.97 -1.08 -12.74
N PHE A 87 12.92 -2.01 -12.69
CA PHE A 87 13.48 -2.57 -11.46
C PHE A 87 14.77 -1.86 -11.03
N SER A 88 15.44 -1.18 -11.96
CA SER A 88 16.68 -0.46 -11.69
C SER A 88 16.48 0.70 -10.70
N PRO A 89 17.41 0.92 -9.75
CA PRO A 89 17.45 2.12 -8.92
C PRO A 89 17.94 3.36 -9.69
N ARG A 90 18.37 3.21 -10.93
CA ARG A 90 18.96 4.23 -11.81
C ARG A 90 18.09 4.45 -13.05
N GLY A 91 18.21 5.64 -13.64
CA GLY A 91 17.45 6.04 -14.81
C GLY A 91 15.98 6.35 -14.50
N VAL A 92 15.23 6.65 -15.54
CA VAL A 92 13.78 6.92 -15.50
C VAL A 92 13.09 5.89 -16.36
N SER A 93 12.34 4.99 -15.72
CA SER A 93 11.65 3.92 -16.43
C SER A 93 10.49 4.42 -17.28
N ALA A 94 10.30 3.79 -18.45
CA ALA A 94 9.19 4.06 -19.35
C ALA A 94 7.83 3.76 -18.69
N ALA A 95 6.81 4.53 -19.04
CA ALA A 95 5.45 4.35 -18.53
C ALA A 95 4.82 3.07 -19.09
N GLN A 96 3.91 2.45 -18.32
CA GLN A 96 3.11 1.27 -18.69
C GLN A 96 3.92 -0.02 -18.98
N LEU A 97 5.18 -0.11 -18.54
CA LEU A 97 5.98 -1.35 -18.69
C LEU A 97 5.35 -2.56 -18.00
N ALA A 98 4.55 -2.35 -16.96
CA ALA A 98 3.80 -3.42 -16.30
C ALA A 98 2.85 -4.20 -17.23
N LEU A 99 2.52 -3.66 -18.41
CA LEU A 99 1.76 -4.37 -19.45
C LEU A 99 2.56 -5.49 -20.13
N THR A 100 3.88 -5.50 -19.99
CA THR A 100 4.77 -6.42 -20.71
C THR A 100 5.17 -7.65 -19.91
N TYR A 101 4.94 -7.69 -18.60
CA TYR A 101 5.30 -8.83 -17.75
C TYR A 101 4.19 -9.14 -16.74
N GLU A 102 4.21 -10.35 -16.22
CA GLU A 102 3.24 -10.83 -15.22
C GLU A 102 3.93 -11.17 -13.90
N THR A 103 3.10 -11.24 -12.86
CA THR A 103 3.46 -11.69 -11.52
C THR A 103 2.96 -13.12 -11.26
N LEU A 104 3.42 -13.76 -10.19
CA LEU A 104 2.88 -15.07 -9.79
C LEU A 104 1.38 -15.02 -9.54
N GLY A 105 0.89 -13.94 -8.91
CA GLY A 105 -0.52 -13.68 -8.70
C GLY A 105 -0.85 -12.20 -8.65
N VAL A 106 -2.12 -11.87 -8.71
CA VAL A 106 -2.63 -10.48 -8.75
C VAL A 106 -3.62 -10.21 -7.62
N THR A 107 -3.58 -8.99 -7.10
CA THR A 107 -4.60 -8.50 -6.17
C THR A 107 -5.84 -8.09 -6.96
N PRO A 108 -7.05 -8.62 -6.65
CA PRO A 108 -8.27 -8.21 -7.32
C PRO A 108 -8.56 -6.72 -7.11
N PRO A 109 -8.85 -5.94 -8.16
CA PRO A 109 -9.27 -4.56 -8.01
C PRO A 109 -10.56 -4.44 -7.19
N GLY A 110 -10.62 -3.46 -6.28
CA GLY A 110 -11.81 -3.17 -5.50
C GLY A 110 -12.03 -4.03 -4.25
N VAL A 111 -11.20 -5.04 -4.04
CA VAL A 111 -11.21 -5.83 -2.80
C VAL A 111 -10.44 -5.06 -1.72
N LYS A 112 -11.04 -4.91 -0.53
CA LYS A 112 -10.42 -4.21 0.60
C LYS A 112 -9.41 -5.11 1.33
N ASP A 113 -9.62 -6.41 1.30
CA ASP A 113 -8.75 -7.40 1.92
C ASP A 113 -7.51 -7.68 1.07
N PHE A 114 -6.43 -8.11 1.72
CA PHE A 114 -5.25 -8.56 1.00
C PHE A 114 -5.46 -10.00 0.52
N VAL A 115 -5.80 -10.12 -0.75
CA VAL A 115 -6.08 -11.38 -1.45
C VAL A 115 -5.24 -11.42 -2.72
N ILE A 116 -4.71 -12.57 -3.05
CA ILE A 116 -3.98 -12.84 -4.29
C ILE A 116 -4.69 -13.95 -5.05
N ARG A 117 -5.06 -13.69 -6.29
CA ARG A 117 -5.52 -14.70 -7.27
C ARG A 117 -4.36 -15.12 -8.14
N GLY A 118 -4.23 -16.40 -8.41
CA GLY A 118 -3.18 -16.93 -9.28
C GLY A 118 -3.23 -16.35 -10.70
N LEU A 119 -2.07 -15.92 -11.21
CA LEU A 119 -1.87 -15.43 -12.57
C LEU A 119 -0.89 -16.37 -13.30
N LEU A 120 0.45 -16.18 -13.18
CA LEU A 120 1.43 -17.19 -13.60
C LEU A 120 1.34 -18.46 -12.76
N ALA A 121 0.99 -18.31 -11.46
CA ALA A 121 0.68 -19.45 -10.61
C ALA A 121 -0.69 -20.04 -10.96
N GLU A 122 -0.73 -21.36 -11.11
CA GLU A 122 -1.96 -22.15 -11.18
C GLU A 122 -2.52 -22.35 -9.77
N SER A 123 -1.64 -22.63 -8.80
CA SER A 123 -2.01 -22.85 -7.40
C SER A 123 -0.87 -22.53 -6.43
N PHE A 124 -1.25 -22.35 -5.18
CA PHE A 124 -0.41 -22.11 -4.03
C PHE A 124 -0.68 -23.19 -2.98
N ASP A 125 0.37 -23.76 -2.43
CA ASP A 125 0.31 -24.72 -1.33
C ASP A 125 1.13 -24.15 -0.16
N LEU A 126 0.45 -23.43 0.74
CA LEU A 126 1.04 -22.85 1.94
C LEU A 126 1.04 -23.88 3.05
N ALA A 127 2.22 -24.24 3.56
CA ALA A 127 2.34 -25.19 4.66
C ALA A 127 1.56 -24.73 5.90
N PRO A 128 0.97 -25.66 6.69
CA PRO A 128 0.19 -25.31 7.88
C PRO A 128 0.97 -24.51 8.93
N ASP A 129 2.27 -24.74 9.04
CA ASP A 129 3.19 -23.98 9.90
C ASP A 129 3.57 -22.61 9.32
N ARG A 130 3.17 -22.31 8.08
CA ARG A 130 3.44 -21.08 7.34
C ARG A 130 4.94 -20.78 7.13
N LEU A 131 5.82 -21.77 7.30
CA LEU A 131 7.27 -21.61 7.09
C LEU A 131 7.71 -21.90 5.65
N SER A 132 6.82 -22.44 4.83
CA SER A 132 7.08 -22.64 3.40
C SER A 132 5.82 -22.55 2.56
N MET A 133 6.01 -22.28 1.27
CA MET A 133 4.95 -22.27 0.26
C MET A 133 5.47 -22.86 -1.03
N VAL A 134 4.74 -23.79 -1.61
CA VAL A 134 4.98 -24.29 -2.96
C VAL A 134 4.05 -23.58 -3.95
N VAL A 135 4.59 -23.02 -5.00
CA VAL A 135 3.88 -22.37 -6.10
C VAL A 135 3.99 -23.24 -7.33
N LYS A 136 2.86 -23.65 -7.89
CA LYS A 136 2.78 -24.37 -9.14
C LYS A 136 2.47 -23.39 -10.27
N LEU A 137 3.34 -23.34 -11.28
CA LEU A 137 3.19 -22.47 -12.44
C LEU A 137 2.26 -23.10 -13.49
N ARG A 138 1.52 -22.26 -14.22
CA ARG A 138 0.70 -22.71 -15.35
C ARG A 138 1.56 -23.29 -16.45
N PRO A 139 1.20 -24.46 -17.01
CA PRO A 139 1.97 -25.10 -18.07
C PRO A 139 1.97 -24.30 -19.38
N GLU A 140 0.88 -23.55 -19.66
CA GLU A 140 0.72 -22.72 -20.85
C GLU A 140 1.44 -21.36 -20.79
N ALA A 141 1.95 -20.95 -19.61
CA ALA A 141 2.59 -19.64 -19.44
C ALA A 141 3.87 -19.53 -20.28
N ARG A 142 3.93 -18.44 -21.10
CA ARG A 142 5.06 -18.19 -22.04
C ARG A 142 5.42 -16.71 -22.08
N PHE A 143 6.70 -16.47 -22.32
CA PHE A 143 7.21 -15.14 -22.65
C PHE A 143 6.82 -14.70 -24.07
N ALA A 144 7.17 -13.48 -24.46
CA ALA A 144 6.80 -12.91 -25.77
C ALA A 144 7.64 -13.47 -26.94
N ASP A 145 8.72 -14.16 -26.65
CA ASP A 145 9.55 -14.93 -27.57
C ASP A 145 9.22 -16.44 -27.61
N ASP A 146 8.03 -16.79 -27.09
CA ASP A 146 7.48 -18.15 -27.00
C ASP A 146 8.23 -19.12 -26.09
N MET A 147 9.29 -18.68 -25.39
CA MET A 147 9.95 -19.47 -24.36
C MET A 147 8.99 -19.72 -23.18
N PRO A 148 8.95 -20.96 -22.62
CA PRO A 148 8.11 -21.25 -21.47
C PRO A 148 8.56 -20.50 -20.22
N VAL A 149 7.61 -20.05 -19.41
CA VAL A 149 7.92 -19.54 -18.06
C VAL A 149 8.16 -20.73 -17.15
N THR A 150 9.31 -20.79 -16.49
CA THR A 150 9.76 -21.91 -15.66
C THR A 150 10.02 -21.52 -14.21
N ALA A 151 10.15 -22.53 -13.34
CA ALA A 151 10.58 -22.36 -11.97
C ALA A 151 11.98 -21.71 -11.86
N HIS A 152 12.85 -21.96 -12.82
CA HIS A 152 14.17 -21.32 -12.89
C HIS A 152 14.09 -19.81 -13.11
N ASP A 153 13.11 -19.33 -13.89
CA ASP A 153 12.89 -17.89 -14.07
C ASP A 153 12.45 -17.23 -12.76
N VAL A 154 11.64 -17.91 -11.95
CA VAL A 154 11.21 -17.44 -10.63
C VAL A 154 12.40 -17.34 -9.67
N VAL A 155 13.20 -18.41 -9.57
CA VAL A 155 14.42 -18.44 -8.72
C VAL A 155 15.40 -17.37 -9.16
N PHE A 156 15.67 -17.26 -10.47
CA PHE A 156 16.52 -16.22 -11.04
C PHE A 156 16.01 -14.83 -10.64
N THR A 157 14.72 -14.56 -10.86
CA THR A 157 14.10 -13.26 -10.59
C THR A 157 14.25 -12.87 -9.13
N PHE A 158 13.95 -13.78 -8.20
CA PHE A 158 14.09 -13.52 -6.78
C PHE A 158 15.51 -13.07 -6.43
N HIS A 159 16.53 -13.83 -6.85
CA HIS A 159 17.93 -13.51 -6.56
C HIS A 159 18.38 -12.20 -7.23
N ALA A 160 17.96 -11.94 -8.46
CA ALA A 160 18.29 -10.71 -9.16
C ALA A 160 17.66 -9.48 -8.49
N LEU A 161 16.39 -9.57 -8.06
CA LEU A 161 15.68 -8.49 -7.39
C LEU A 161 16.35 -8.10 -6.05
N ILE A 162 16.74 -9.06 -5.22
CA ILE A 162 17.37 -8.77 -3.92
C ILE A 162 18.83 -8.33 -4.05
N ARG A 163 19.53 -8.77 -5.09
CA ARG A 163 20.97 -8.50 -5.26
C ARG A 163 21.22 -7.22 -6.04
N GLU A 164 20.49 -6.96 -7.11
CA GLU A 164 20.81 -5.95 -8.12
C GLU A 164 19.78 -4.83 -8.22
N ALA A 165 18.48 -5.13 -8.01
CA ALA A 165 17.39 -4.17 -8.19
C ALA A 165 17.33 -3.09 -7.09
N SER A 166 16.32 -2.25 -7.18
CA SER A 166 16.03 -1.23 -6.16
C SER A 166 16.01 -1.83 -4.74
N PRO A 167 16.63 -1.16 -3.74
CA PRO A 167 16.69 -1.66 -2.35
C PRO A 167 15.33 -2.01 -1.73
N VAL A 168 14.23 -1.50 -2.28
CA VAL A 168 12.87 -1.80 -1.82
C VAL A 168 12.55 -3.30 -1.90
N TYR A 169 13.06 -4.01 -2.93
CA TYR A 169 12.83 -5.45 -3.08
C TYR A 169 13.53 -6.27 -1.99
N ARG A 170 14.74 -5.85 -1.58
CA ARG A 170 15.44 -6.50 -0.46
C ARG A 170 14.62 -6.37 0.83
N ALA A 171 14.03 -5.21 1.09
CA ALA A 171 13.19 -4.99 2.26
C ALA A 171 11.89 -5.81 2.22
N TYR A 172 11.27 -5.96 1.04
CA TYR A 172 10.04 -6.77 0.89
C TYR A 172 10.28 -8.27 1.13
N TYR A 173 11.45 -8.77 0.73
CA TYR A 173 11.76 -10.21 0.77
C TYR A 173 12.76 -10.58 1.87
N GLU A 174 13.03 -9.69 2.85
CA GLU A 174 14.05 -9.88 3.90
C GLU A 174 13.84 -11.18 4.71
N GLN A 175 12.59 -11.57 4.91
CA GLN A 175 12.24 -12.79 5.66
C GLN A 175 12.10 -14.05 4.77
N VAL A 176 12.39 -13.97 3.48
CA VAL A 176 12.48 -15.15 2.59
C VAL A 176 13.90 -15.70 2.68
N THR A 177 14.03 -16.89 3.29
CA THR A 177 15.34 -17.52 3.54
C THR A 177 15.79 -18.47 2.43
N GLY A 178 14.84 -18.92 1.59
CA GLY A 178 15.16 -19.82 0.48
C GLY A 178 14.14 -19.76 -0.64
N VAL A 179 14.61 -19.91 -1.87
CA VAL A 179 13.79 -20.11 -3.06
C VAL A 179 14.46 -21.17 -3.92
N GLU A 180 13.75 -22.27 -4.20
CA GLU A 180 14.28 -23.40 -4.95
C GLU A 180 13.28 -23.93 -5.98
N ALA A 181 13.76 -24.35 -7.13
CA ALA A 181 12.97 -25.05 -8.13
C ALA A 181 12.89 -26.53 -7.77
N LEU A 182 11.67 -27.05 -7.56
CA LEU A 182 11.43 -28.47 -7.29
C LEU A 182 11.27 -29.29 -8.58
N GLY A 183 11.05 -28.60 -9.69
CA GLY A 183 10.87 -29.12 -11.03
C GLY A 183 10.76 -27.98 -12.02
N GLU A 184 10.33 -28.25 -13.24
CA GLU A 184 10.20 -27.22 -14.28
C GLU A 184 9.13 -26.17 -13.96
N LYS A 185 8.05 -26.57 -13.26
CA LYS A 185 6.86 -25.74 -12.99
C LYS A 185 6.54 -25.58 -11.51
N GLU A 186 7.40 -25.99 -10.60
CA GLU A 186 7.16 -25.91 -9.17
C GLU A 186 8.32 -25.21 -8.46
N VAL A 187 7.97 -24.23 -7.62
CA VAL A 187 8.92 -23.42 -6.84
C VAL A 187 8.54 -23.48 -5.38
N ARG A 188 9.51 -23.73 -4.50
CA ARG A 188 9.35 -23.63 -3.07
C ARG A 188 9.96 -22.34 -2.57
N PHE A 189 9.20 -21.60 -1.74
CA PHE A 189 9.67 -20.49 -0.93
C PHE A 189 9.74 -20.94 0.53
N THR A 190 10.81 -20.54 1.24
CA THR A 190 11.00 -20.81 2.67
C THR A 190 11.09 -19.49 3.41
N PHE A 191 10.41 -19.39 4.55
CA PHE A 191 10.29 -18.17 5.35
C PHE A 191 11.02 -18.31 6.69
N ALA A 192 11.58 -17.20 7.19
CA ALA A 192 12.34 -17.18 8.46
C ALA A 192 11.44 -17.38 9.69
N ALA A 193 10.19 -16.94 9.61
CA ALA A 193 9.24 -17.02 10.71
C ALA A 193 7.79 -17.08 10.18
N ALA A 194 6.89 -17.63 11.00
CA ALA A 194 5.47 -17.76 10.67
C ALA A 194 4.61 -16.53 11.06
N ASP A 195 5.22 -15.53 11.68
CA ASP A 195 4.54 -14.35 12.24
C ASP A 195 3.98 -13.39 11.18
N SER A 196 4.56 -13.39 9.97
CA SER A 196 4.06 -12.57 8.87
C SER A 196 3.01 -13.30 8.04
N ARG A 197 1.73 -12.96 8.24
CA ARG A 197 0.63 -13.48 7.41
C ARG A 197 0.68 -12.95 5.96
N GLU A 198 1.27 -11.78 5.74
CA GLU A 198 1.33 -11.11 4.44
C GLU A 198 2.47 -11.61 3.55
N LEU A 199 3.56 -12.10 4.12
CA LEU A 199 4.77 -12.44 3.35
C LEU A 199 4.51 -13.44 2.20
N PRO A 200 3.74 -14.52 2.36
CA PRO A 200 3.38 -15.40 1.25
C PRO A 200 2.65 -14.67 0.11
N LEU A 201 1.77 -13.71 0.44
CA LEU A 201 1.03 -12.93 -0.54
C LEU A 201 1.94 -11.89 -1.21
N ILE A 202 2.85 -11.26 -0.46
CA ILE A 202 3.85 -10.33 -1.00
C ILE A 202 4.75 -11.02 -2.02
N VAL A 203 5.19 -12.24 -1.72
CA VAL A 203 5.98 -13.06 -2.66
C VAL A 203 5.20 -13.31 -3.96
N CYS A 204 3.89 -13.53 -3.88
CA CYS A 204 3.06 -13.75 -5.06
C CYS A 204 2.93 -12.52 -5.97
N GLN A 205 3.19 -11.32 -5.47
CA GLN A 205 3.24 -10.09 -6.27
C GLN A 205 4.58 -9.91 -7.01
N MET A 206 5.53 -10.83 -6.84
CA MET A 206 6.81 -10.78 -7.52
C MET A 206 6.63 -10.94 -9.03
N PRO A 207 7.19 -10.03 -9.86
CA PRO A 207 7.24 -10.22 -11.31
C PRO A 207 8.10 -11.45 -11.63
N VAL A 208 7.86 -12.10 -12.78
CA VAL A 208 8.70 -13.18 -13.25
C VAL A 208 9.40 -12.75 -14.55
N LEU A 209 10.73 -12.74 -14.49
CA LEU A 209 11.58 -12.20 -15.54
C LEU A 209 12.21 -13.34 -16.36
N PRO A 210 12.39 -13.18 -17.68
CA PRO A 210 13.02 -14.19 -18.54
C PRO A 210 14.52 -14.32 -18.23
N ALA A 211 14.91 -15.36 -17.50
CA ALA A 211 16.28 -15.60 -17.08
C ALA A 211 17.24 -15.66 -18.28
N HIS A 212 16.81 -16.28 -19.40
CA HIS A 212 17.60 -16.40 -20.62
C HIS A 212 17.94 -15.03 -21.25
N TRP A 213 17.09 -14.03 -21.11
CA TRP A 213 17.33 -12.67 -21.62
C TRP A 213 18.22 -11.85 -20.67
N TRP A 214 18.02 -12.04 -19.33
CA TRP A 214 18.73 -11.30 -18.31
C TRP A 214 20.12 -11.86 -17.95
N LYS A 215 20.47 -13.10 -18.33
CA LYS A 215 21.71 -13.78 -17.93
C LYS A 215 22.99 -12.97 -18.15
N ASP A 216 23.02 -12.16 -19.23
CA ASP A 216 24.18 -11.34 -19.63
C ASP A 216 23.93 -9.83 -19.38
N ARG A 217 22.92 -9.48 -18.58
CA ARG A 217 22.50 -8.11 -18.26
C ARG A 217 22.40 -7.92 -16.76
N ASN A 218 22.65 -6.68 -16.30
CA ASN A 218 22.52 -6.32 -14.89
C ASN A 218 21.14 -5.66 -14.63
N LEU A 219 20.36 -6.24 -13.74
CA LEU A 219 19.03 -5.72 -13.39
C LEU A 219 19.10 -4.37 -12.65
N GLY A 220 20.24 -4.03 -12.04
CA GLY A 220 20.49 -2.74 -11.40
C GLY A 220 20.75 -1.58 -12.37
N GLU A 221 20.96 -1.86 -13.65
CA GLU A 221 21.29 -0.84 -14.66
C GLU A 221 20.09 -0.53 -15.58
N PRO A 222 20.00 0.71 -16.10
CA PRO A 222 19.04 1.06 -17.16
C PRO A 222 19.21 0.16 -18.39
N GLN A 223 18.10 -0.15 -19.05
CA GLN A 223 18.09 -0.93 -20.29
C GLN A 223 17.42 -0.13 -21.41
N THR A 224 18.05 -0.11 -22.59
CA THR A 224 17.50 0.55 -23.79
C THR A 224 16.73 -0.41 -24.70
N GLU A 225 16.72 -1.70 -24.37
CA GLU A 225 15.93 -2.74 -25.01
C GLU A 225 14.86 -3.25 -24.04
N ALA A 226 13.65 -3.51 -24.55
CA ALA A 226 12.58 -4.09 -23.77
C ALA A 226 12.73 -5.61 -23.69
N MET A 227 12.63 -6.19 -22.49
CA MET A 227 12.63 -7.64 -22.31
C MET A 227 11.41 -8.31 -22.94
N PRO A 228 11.53 -9.55 -23.44
CA PRO A 228 10.40 -10.36 -23.90
C PRO A 228 9.61 -10.88 -22.69
N GLY A 229 8.80 -10.02 -22.03
CA GLY A 229 8.05 -10.42 -20.84
C GLY A 229 6.85 -11.32 -21.15
N SER A 230 6.16 -11.79 -20.09
CA SER A 230 5.02 -12.73 -20.17
C SER A 230 3.67 -12.06 -20.33
N GLY A 231 3.60 -10.72 -20.27
CA GLY A 231 2.38 -9.94 -20.21
C GLY A 231 1.55 -9.86 -21.51
N PRO A 232 0.37 -9.23 -21.45
CA PRO A 232 -0.57 -9.12 -22.57
C PRO A 232 -0.03 -8.28 -23.73
N TYR A 233 0.81 -7.30 -23.46
CA TYR A 233 1.37 -6.42 -24.48
C TYR A 233 2.87 -6.62 -24.64
N ARG A 234 3.37 -6.30 -25.83
CA ARG A 234 4.79 -6.11 -26.11
C ARG A 234 5.04 -4.67 -26.52
N LEU A 235 6.19 -4.11 -26.18
CA LEU A 235 6.64 -2.83 -26.73
C LEU A 235 7.01 -3.07 -28.22
N ALA A 236 6.27 -2.42 -29.12
CA ALA A 236 6.45 -2.57 -30.56
C ALA A 236 7.29 -1.46 -31.16
N HIS A 237 7.16 -0.23 -30.64
CA HIS A 237 7.93 0.92 -31.09
C HIS A 237 8.15 1.91 -29.96
N SER A 238 9.27 2.59 -29.96
CA SER A 238 9.58 3.66 -29.03
C SER A 238 10.41 4.75 -29.68
N VAL A 239 10.15 5.99 -29.25
CA VAL A 239 11.07 7.11 -29.44
C VAL A 239 11.51 7.54 -28.05
N MET A 240 12.79 7.29 -27.75
CA MET A 240 13.33 7.49 -26.42
C MET A 240 12.95 8.88 -25.87
N GLY A 241 12.45 8.88 -24.62
CA GLY A 241 12.04 10.09 -23.92
C GLY A 241 10.69 10.69 -24.33
N THR A 242 10.08 10.27 -25.45
CA THR A 242 8.91 10.98 -26.01
C THR A 242 7.71 10.12 -26.33
N ARG A 243 7.87 8.87 -26.82
CA ARG A 243 6.74 8.04 -27.25
C ARG A 243 6.98 6.55 -27.04
N LEU A 244 5.91 5.83 -26.66
CA LEU A 244 5.85 4.39 -26.55
C LEU A 244 4.62 3.86 -27.28
N ILE A 245 4.76 2.73 -27.96
CA ILE A 245 3.65 2.01 -28.62
C ILE A 245 3.72 0.55 -28.19
N TYR A 246 2.71 0.13 -27.42
CA TYR A 246 2.50 -1.24 -27.02
C TYR A 246 1.44 -1.88 -27.90
N VAL A 247 1.66 -3.14 -28.30
CA VAL A 247 0.73 -3.90 -29.14
C VAL A 247 0.32 -5.17 -28.40
N LEU A 248 -0.98 -5.44 -28.39
CA LEU A 248 -1.58 -6.63 -27.77
C LEU A 248 -1.08 -7.88 -28.49
N ARG A 249 -0.62 -8.87 -27.74
CA ARG A 249 -0.18 -10.18 -28.27
C ARG A 249 -1.41 -10.98 -28.70
N LYS A 250 -1.46 -11.39 -29.98
CA LYS A 250 -2.60 -12.15 -30.55
C LYS A 250 -2.86 -13.47 -29.83
N ASN A 251 -1.80 -14.19 -29.46
CA ASN A 251 -1.85 -15.50 -28.81
C ASN A 251 -1.32 -15.43 -27.37
N TRP A 252 -1.69 -14.38 -26.64
CA TRP A 252 -1.27 -14.29 -25.25
C TRP A 252 -1.90 -15.40 -24.40
N TRP A 253 -1.05 -16.17 -23.72
CA TRP A 253 -1.40 -17.36 -22.95
C TRP A 253 -2.46 -17.11 -21.87
N GLY A 254 -2.49 -15.92 -21.26
CA GLY A 254 -3.36 -15.58 -20.14
C GLY A 254 -4.72 -14.99 -20.53
N SER A 255 -5.05 -14.91 -21.84
CA SER A 255 -6.26 -14.20 -22.32
C SER A 255 -7.58 -14.81 -21.82
N HIS A 256 -7.61 -16.12 -21.57
CA HIS A 256 -8.79 -16.87 -21.14
C HIS A 256 -8.99 -16.90 -19.61
N LEU A 257 -7.99 -16.46 -18.85
CA LEU A 257 -8.05 -16.51 -17.39
C LEU A 257 -9.12 -15.55 -16.85
N PRO A 258 -9.89 -15.95 -15.83
CA PRO A 258 -10.94 -15.11 -15.23
C PRO A 258 -10.46 -13.73 -14.80
N VAL A 259 -9.24 -13.61 -14.29
CA VAL A 259 -8.61 -12.34 -13.87
C VAL A 259 -8.34 -11.39 -15.04
N ASN A 260 -8.37 -11.88 -16.29
CA ASN A 260 -8.08 -11.11 -17.50
C ASN A 260 -9.31 -10.92 -18.40
N GLN A 261 -10.40 -11.64 -18.16
CA GLN A 261 -11.64 -11.49 -18.94
C GLN A 261 -12.19 -10.06 -18.79
N GLY A 262 -12.61 -9.47 -19.94
CA GLY A 262 -13.10 -8.10 -20.00
C GLY A 262 -12.03 -7.01 -19.85
N ARG A 263 -10.74 -7.37 -19.84
CA ARG A 263 -9.60 -6.46 -19.77
C ARG A 263 -8.77 -6.53 -21.05
N TYR A 264 -7.83 -5.57 -21.19
CA TYR A 264 -6.93 -5.48 -22.34
C TYR A 264 -7.69 -5.45 -23.67
N ASN A 265 -8.67 -4.53 -23.75
CA ASN A 265 -9.58 -4.45 -24.89
C ASN A 265 -9.00 -3.68 -26.09
N PHE A 266 -7.93 -2.90 -25.90
CA PHE A 266 -7.28 -2.14 -26.96
C PHE A 266 -6.18 -2.97 -27.63
N THR A 267 -6.15 -2.99 -28.96
CA THR A 267 -5.05 -3.66 -29.70
C THR A 267 -3.74 -2.90 -29.64
N THR A 268 -3.82 -1.59 -29.44
CA THR A 268 -2.65 -0.72 -29.32
C THR A 268 -2.82 0.24 -28.14
N VAL A 269 -1.76 0.42 -27.36
CA VAL A 269 -1.67 1.46 -26.33
C VAL A 269 -0.50 2.36 -26.71
N GLN A 270 -0.79 3.63 -26.99
CA GLN A 270 0.20 4.66 -27.26
C GLN A 270 0.35 5.55 -26.03
N VAL A 271 1.58 5.87 -25.64
CA VAL A 271 1.88 6.82 -24.55
C VAL A 271 2.78 7.91 -25.10
N ASP A 272 2.30 9.14 -25.10
CA ASP A 272 3.06 10.33 -25.49
C ASP A 272 3.48 11.12 -24.25
N TYR A 273 4.76 11.54 -24.21
CA TYR A 273 5.33 12.28 -23.11
C TYR A 273 5.27 13.78 -23.34
N TYR A 274 4.89 14.50 -22.30
CA TYR A 274 4.79 15.95 -22.28
C TYR A 274 5.65 16.53 -21.16
N ARG A 275 6.18 17.73 -21.36
CA ARG A 275 7.08 18.37 -20.40
C ARG A 275 6.47 18.52 -18.99
N ASP A 276 5.20 18.89 -18.94
CA ASP A 276 4.47 19.12 -17.69
C ASP A 276 2.98 18.79 -17.83
N SER A 277 2.27 18.78 -16.69
CA SER A 277 0.86 18.43 -16.64
C SER A 277 -0.06 19.41 -17.36
N SER A 278 0.32 20.68 -17.50
CA SER A 278 -0.47 21.67 -18.22
C SER A 278 -0.43 21.39 -19.71
N VAL A 279 0.75 21.10 -20.27
CA VAL A 279 0.91 20.72 -21.68
C VAL A 279 0.19 19.38 -21.97
N ALA A 280 0.30 18.40 -21.08
CA ALA A 280 -0.42 17.12 -21.23
C ALA A 280 -1.94 17.30 -21.23
N ARG A 281 -2.48 18.20 -20.41
CA ARG A 281 -3.91 18.55 -20.40
C ARG A 281 -4.33 19.25 -21.69
N GLU A 282 -3.55 20.20 -22.19
CA GLU A 282 -3.85 20.86 -23.47
C GLU A 282 -3.83 19.87 -24.65
N ALA A 283 -2.89 18.93 -24.67
CA ALA A 283 -2.86 17.83 -25.63
C ALA A 283 -4.13 16.94 -25.55
N PHE A 284 -4.60 16.66 -24.33
CA PHE A 284 -5.88 15.96 -24.14
C PHE A 284 -7.06 16.80 -24.69
N PHE A 285 -7.11 18.10 -24.43
CA PHE A 285 -8.15 18.98 -24.99
C PHE A 285 -8.08 19.06 -26.52
N ALA A 286 -6.88 19.06 -27.10
CA ALA A 286 -6.65 19.01 -28.55
C ALA A 286 -7.03 17.65 -29.19
N GLY A 287 -7.22 16.60 -28.39
CA GLY A 287 -7.58 15.28 -28.89
C GLY A 287 -6.39 14.35 -29.17
N GLU A 288 -5.22 14.65 -28.65
CA GLU A 288 -4.03 13.81 -28.79
C GLU A 288 -4.01 12.66 -27.77
N ALA A 289 -4.73 12.81 -26.64
CA ALA A 289 -4.96 11.75 -25.66
C ALA A 289 -6.47 11.48 -25.50
N ASP A 290 -6.82 10.25 -25.13
CA ASP A 290 -8.21 9.80 -24.98
C ASP A 290 -8.72 9.87 -23.54
N PHE A 291 -7.78 9.88 -22.58
CA PHE A 291 -8.04 9.88 -21.15
C PHE A 291 -7.07 10.81 -20.41
N TYR A 292 -7.58 11.50 -19.38
CA TYR A 292 -6.76 12.33 -18.50
C TYR A 292 -7.25 12.25 -17.05
N SER A 293 -6.32 12.03 -16.11
CA SER A 293 -6.57 12.08 -14.67
C SER A 293 -6.07 13.41 -14.11
N GLU A 294 -7.00 14.29 -13.69
CA GLU A 294 -6.65 15.60 -13.15
C GLU A 294 -6.38 15.52 -11.65
N ARG A 295 -5.16 15.90 -11.27
CA ARG A 295 -4.72 15.93 -9.87
C ARG A 295 -4.75 17.33 -9.26
N ASN A 296 -4.83 18.35 -10.09
CA ASN A 296 -4.83 19.75 -9.66
C ASN A 296 -6.25 20.28 -9.56
N ILE A 297 -6.71 20.55 -8.35
CA ILE A 297 -8.05 21.08 -8.07
C ILE A 297 -8.30 22.42 -8.78
N LYS A 298 -7.32 23.32 -8.77
CA LYS A 298 -7.43 24.62 -9.44
C LYS A 298 -7.70 24.45 -10.94
N ASP A 299 -6.96 23.54 -11.57
CA ASP A 299 -7.10 23.27 -13.00
C ASP A 299 -8.42 22.56 -13.31
N TRP A 300 -8.84 21.59 -12.47
CA TRP A 300 -10.16 20.98 -12.59
C TRP A 300 -11.31 21.99 -12.56
N THR A 301 -11.19 23.00 -11.72
CA THR A 301 -12.21 24.03 -11.57
C THR A 301 -12.18 25.06 -12.71
N ASN A 302 -10.97 25.44 -13.16
CA ASN A 302 -10.81 26.63 -14.02
C ASN A 302 -10.43 26.32 -15.47
N ALA A 303 -9.83 25.16 -15.79
CA ALA A 303 -9.31 24.88 -17.13
C ALA A 303 -10.32 24.16 -18.05
N TYR A 304 -11.35 23.54 -17.52
CA TYR A 304 -12.27 22.68 -18.27
C TYR A 304 -13.44 23.44 -18.94
N HIS A 305 -13.25 24.70 -19.30
CA HIS A 305 -14.26 25.52 -20.01
C HIS A 305 -14.10 25.51 -21.55
N VAL A 306 -13.46 24.45 -22.07
CA VAL A 306 -13.21 24.26 -23.51
C VAL A 306 -14.46 23.81 -24.27
N PRO A 307 -14.56 24.08 -25.59
CA PRO A 307 -15.71 23.67 -26.41
C PRO A 307 -16.03 22.16 -26.30
N ALA A 308 -15.00 21.31 -26.32
CA ALA A 308 -15.18 19.85 -26.27
C ALA A 308 -15.84 19.34 -24.96
N VAL A 309 -15.77 20.10 -23.87
CA VAL A 309 -16.52 19.81 -22.63
C VAL A 309 -17.96 20.31 -22.74
N ARG A 310 -18.18 21.50 -23.34
CA ARG A 310 -19.51 22.11 -23.48
C ARG A 310 -20.40 21.33 -24.43
N ASP A 311 -19.85 20.80 -25.51
CA ASP A 311 -20.57 19.99 -26.52
C ASP A 311 -20.62 18.49 -26.17
N GLY A 312 -20.09 18.12 -25.00
CA GLY A 312 -20.18 16.75 -24.48
C GLY A 312 -19.19 15.76 -25.06
N ARG A 313 -18.27 16.15 -25.96
CA ARG A 313 -17.21 15.25 -26.47
C ARG A 313 -16.25 14.81 -25.37
N ILE A 314 -15.96 15.69 -24.42
CA ILE A 314 -15.21 15.35 -23.20
C ILE A 314 -16.18 15.22 -22.03
N VAL A 315 -16.24 14.04 -21.46
CA VAL A 315 -16.94 13.76 -20.19
C VAL A 315 -16.00 14.04 -19.02
N ARG A 316 -16.55 14.67 -17.97
CA ARG A 316 -15.87 14.88 -16.69
C ARG A 316 -16.58 14.07 -15.62
N GLN A 317 -15.82 13.33 -14.85
CA GLN A 317 -16.32 12.50 -13.75
C GLN A 317 -15.54 12.76 -12.47
N VAL A 318 -16.26 13.00 -11.39
CA VAL A 318 -15.71 12.95 -10.03
C VAL A 318 -16.18 11.67 -9.37
N VAL A 319 -15.26 10.92 -8.82
CA VAL A 319 -15.53 9.68 -8.11
C VAL A 319 -15.09 9.84 -6.67
N GLU A 320 -16.01 9.70 -5.76
CA GLU A 320 -15.70 9.64 -4.34
C GLU A 320 -15.21 8.25 -3.96
N HIS A 321 -14.24 8.18 -3.06
CA HIS A 321 -13.69 6.93 -2.55
C HIS A 321 -13.40 7.02 -1.06
N ASP A 322 -13.50 5.87 -0.41
CA ASP A 322 -13.17 5.64 1.00
C ASP A 322 -11.88 4.81 1.16
N ALA A 323 -11.03 4.79 0.13
CA ALA A 323 -9.77 4.03 0.16
C ALA A 323 -8.93 4.42 1.37
N LEU A 324 -8.30 3.42 1.98
CA LEU A 324 -7.39 3.58 3.11
C LEU A 324 -6.29 4.61 2.80
N GLN A 325 -6.11 5.59 3.67
CA GLN A 325 -5.18 6.70 3.47
C GLN A 325 -3.95 6.66 4.38
N GLY A 326 -4.05 6.08 5.57
CA GLY A 326 -3.03 6.24 6.61
C GLY A 326 -3.06 7.63 7.24
N ILE A 327 -1.89 8.23 7.47
CA ILE A 327 -1.74 9.59 8.00
C ILE A 327 -0.82 10.42 7.12
N GLY A 328 -1.21 11.65 6.83
CA GLY A 328 -0.38 12.65 6.17
C GLY A 328 -0.45 13.97 6.90
N GLY A 329 0.67 14.69 6.94
CA GLY A 329 0.73 15.96 7.64
C GLY A 329 2.13 16.35 8.08
N ILE A 330 2.22 17.27 9.02
CA ILE A 330 3.48 17.74 9.57
C ILE A 330 3.88 16.85 10.73
N PHE A 331 4.86 15.99 10.52
CA PHE A 331 5.47 15.16 11.55
C PHE A 331 6.42 16.01 12.38
N MET A 332 6.27 15.99 13.70
CA MET A 332 7.07 16.72 14.67
C MET A 332 8.12 15.81 15.27
N ASN A 333 9.40 16.16 15.08
CA ASN A 333 10.53 15.31 15.47
C ASN A 333 10.82 15.41 16.98
N THR A 334 10.38 14.44 17.74
CA THR A 334 10.54 14.39 19.21
C THR A 334 11.99 14.19 19.67
N ARG A 335 12.93 13.93 18.73
CA ARG A 335 14.38 13.95 19.03
C ARG A 335 14.88 15.37 19.34
N ARG A 336 14.10 16.40 18.97
CA ARG A 336 14.35 17.80 19.32
C ARG A 336 13.78 18.08 20.70
N PRO A 337 14.57 18.57 21.68
CA PRO A 337 14.13 18.74 23.08
C PRO A 337 12.83 19.54 23.22
N PHE A 338 12.66 20.61 22.45
CA PHE A 338 11.46 21.45 22.47
C PHE A 338 10.21 20.79 21.85
N LEU A 339 10.37 19.71 21.09
CA LEU A 339 9.27 18.90 20.56
C LEU A 339 9.07 17.57 21.33
N ALA A 340 9.90 17.28 22.33
CA ALA A 340 9.75 16.10 23.17
C ALA A 340 8.50 16.18 24.07
N ASP A 341 8.13 17.40 24.51
CA ASP A 341 6.94 17.62 25.34
C ASP A 341 5.66 17.57 24.50
N ALA A 342 4.73 16.69 24.88
CA ALA A 342 3.43 16.53 24.18
C ALA A 342 2.56 17.80 24.25
N ARG A 343 2.69 18.63 25.30
CA ARG A 343 1.96 19.89 25.44
C ARG A 343 2.35 20.89 24.37
N VAL A 344 3.66 20.98 24.04
CA VAL A 344 4.15 21.82 22.93
C VAL A 344 3.60 21.31 21.59
N ARG A 345 3.64 19.98 21.35
CA ARG A 345 3.08 19.40 20.12
C ARG A 345 1.58 19.65 20.00
N ARG A 346 0.84 19.51 21.12
CA ARG A 346 -0.61 19.80 21.17
C ARG A 346 -0.89 21.27 20.88
N ALA A 347 -0.11 22.19 21.43
CA ALA A 347 -0.24 23.62 21.15
C ALA A 347 -0.04 23.93 19.67
N LEU A 348 0.99 23.37 19.03
CA LEU A 348 1.24 23.54 17.59
C LEU A 348 0.10 22.98 16.72
N LEU A 349 -0.49 21.83 17.11
CA LEU A 349 -1.64 21.24 16.45
C LEU A 349 -2.87 22.17 16.49
N LEU A 350 -3.16 22.79 17.64
CA LEU A 350 -4.25 23.74 17.82
C LEU A 350 -4.11 24.99 16.95
N LEU A 351 -2.87 25.43 16.70
CA LEU A 351 -2.57 26.63 15.93
C LEU A 351 -2.64 26.43 14.41
N PHE A 352 -2.74 25.18 13.93
CA PHE A 352 -2.86 24.86 12.50
C PHE A 352 -4.33 24.88 12.06
N ASP A 353 -4.71 25.86 11.24
CA ASP A 353 -6.09 26.03 10.75
C ASP A 353 -6.31 25.38 9.39
N PHE A 354 -6.61 24.07 9.39
CA PHE A 354 -6.94 23.34 8.16
C PHE A 354 -8.22 23.89 7.48
N THR A 355 -9.24 24.27 8.25
CA THR A 355 -10.51 24.74 7.68
C THR A 355 -10.31 26.00 6.84
N TRP A 356 -9.53 26.96 7.37
CA TRP A 356 -9.19 28.14 6.60
C TRP A 356 -8.37 27.80 5.35
N LEU A 357 -7.38 26.94 5.51
CA LEU A 357 -6.52 26.50 4.42
C LEU A 357 -7.33 25.82 3.29
N ASN A 358 -8.25 24.92 3.66
CA ASN A 358 -9.11 24.21 2.71
C ASN A 358 -10.03 25.17 1.94
N ASN A 359 -10.57 26.17 2.64
CA ASN A 359 -11.41 27.19 2.01
C ASN A 359 -10.63 28.14 1.09
N ALA A 360 -9.45 28.57 1.51
CA ALA A 360 -8.69 29.60 0.81
C ALA A 360 -7.84 29.08 -0.37
N PHE A 361 -7.28 27.87 -0.24
CA PHE A 361 -6.33 27.32 -1.21
C PHE A 361 -6.87 26.09 -1.94
N PHE A 362 -7.77 25.30 -1.34
CA PHE A 362 -8.15 23.99 -1.83
C PHE A 362 -9.61 23.86 -2.25
N TYR A 363 -10.33 24.96 -2.39
CA TYR A 363 -11.72 25.00 -2.89
C TYR A 363 -12.69 24.09 -2.11
N LYS A 364 -12.39 23.78 -0.83
CA LYS A 364 -13.13 22.84 0.05
C LYS A 364 -13.09 21.39 -0.42
N GLU A 365 -12.14 21.02 -1.25
CA GLU A 365 -12.09 19.73 -1.95
C GLU A 365 -11.27 18.65 -1.24
N TYR A 366 -10.60 19.00 -0.14
CA TYR A 366 -9.84 18.03 0.64
C TYR A 366 -10.50 17.71 1.98
N SER A 367 -10.29 16.46 2.42
CA SER A 367 -10.63 15.98 3.75
C SER A 367 -9.41 16.01 4.65
N ARG A 368 -9.60 16.32 5.95
CA ARG A 368 -8.53 16.25 6.94
C ARG A 368 -8.30 14.81 7.37
N TYR A 369 -7.04 14.42 7.57
CA TYR A 369 -6.73 13.16 8.24
C TYR A 369 -7.24 13.20 9.68
N THR A 370 -7.84 12.09 10.14
CA THR A 370 -8.43 11.97 11.49
C THR A 370 -7.80 10.85 12.31
N SER A 371 -6.97 10.01 11.69
CA SER A 371 -6.41 8.78 12.26
C SER A 371 -5.09 8.45 11.57
N PHE A 372 -4.22 7.70 12.22
CA PHE A 372 -3.05 7.10 11.59
C PHE A 372 -3.44 5.99 10.60
N PHE A 373 -4.69 5.54 10.67
CA PHE A 373 -5.31 4.58 9.76
C PHE A 373 -6.60 5.15 9.12
N THR A 374 -6.56 6.42 8.70
CA THR A 374 -7.73 7.10 8.11
C THR A 374 -8.41 6.27 7.04
N ASN A 375 -9.73 6.13 7.12
CA ASN A 375 -10.60 5.30 6.29
C ASN A 375 -10.42 3.78 6.48
N ALA A 376 -9.68 3.32 7.49
CA ALA A 376 -9.63 1.90 7.84
C ALA A 376 -10.80 1.52 8.78
N PRO A 377 -11.31 0.28 8.66
CA PRO A 377 -12.32 -0.21 9.61
C PRO A 377 -11.78 -0.41 11.03
N PHE A 378 -10.47 -0.42 11.18
CA PHE A 378 -9.73 -0.53 12.43
C PHE A 378 -9.14 0.80 12.93
N ALA A 379 -9.56 1.95 12.39
CA ALA A 379 -9.23 3.24 12.97
C ALA A 379 -9.86 3.38 14.37
N ALA A 380 -9.13 3.98 15.31
CA ALA A 380 -9.61 4.17 16.66
C ALA A 380 -10.93 4.95 16.70
N GLN A 381 -11.89 4.42 17.42
CA GLN A 381 -13.16 5.08 17.68
C GLN A 381 -13.00 6.11 18.80
N PRO A 382 -13.94 7.09 18.95
CA PRO A 382 -13.83 8.11 19.99
C PRO A 382 -13.57 7.55 21.39
N LEU A 383 -14.21 6.44 21.75
CA LEU A 383 -13.96 5.69 23.00
C LEU A 383 -13.37 4.31 22.65
N PRO A 384 -12.50 3.75 23.51
CA PRO A 384 -11.95 2.43 23.30
C PRO A 384 -13.03 1.35 23.40
N GLY A 385 -12.98 0.37 22.47
CA GLY A 385 -13.85 -0.78 22.53
C GLY A 385 -13.40 -1.82 23.57
N ASP A 386 -14.28 -2.77 23.90
CA ASP A 386 -13.99 -3.78 24.92
C ASP A 386 -12.72 -4.58 24.65
N ARG A 387 -12.43 -4.93 23.37
CA ARG A 387 -11.20 -5.63 23.00
C ARG A 387 -9.96 -4.75 23.14
N GLU A 388 -10.03 -3.45 22.84
CA GLU A 388 -8.94 -2.51 23.09
C GLU A 388 -8.64 -2.43 24.60
N ILE A 389 -9.70 -2.31 25.42
CA ILE A 389 -9.59 -2.30 26.90
C ILE A 389 -8.99 -3.61 27.40
N ALA A 390 -9.40 -4.74 26.84
CA ALA A 390 -8.83 -6.04 27.21
C ALA A 390 -7.33 -6.09 26.91
N LEU A 391 -6.90 -5.64 25.72
CA LEU A 391 -5.48 -5.56 25.34
C LEU A 391 -4.71 -4.59 26.26
N LEU A 392 -5.25 -3.41 26.57
CA LEU A 392 -4.64 -2.44 27.51
C LEU A 392 -4.40 -3.02 28.92
N ARG A 393 -5.13 -4.05 29.32
CA ARG A 393 -4.94 -4.75 30.59
C ARG A 393 -3.86 -5.84 30.55
N THR A 394 -3.46 -6.27 29.36
CA THR A 394 -2.44 -7.31 29.17
C THR A 394 -1.04 -6.75 28.96
N VAL A 395 -0.90 -5.45 28.59
CA VAL A 395 0.39 -4.83 28.35
C VAL A 395 1.17 -4.68 29.67
N ARG A 396 2.49 -4.86 29.58
CA ARG A 396 3.41 -4.73 30.73
C ARG A 396 3.66 -3.29 31.14
N HIS A 397 3.68 -2.39 30.17
CA HIS A 397 3.86 -0.97 30.40
C HIS A 397 2.49 -0.32 30.67
N ALA A 398 2.27 0.09 31.92
CA ALA A 398 0.98 0.65 32.35
C ALA A 398 0.61 1.88 31.52
N PRO A 399 -0.55 1.87 30.83
CA PRO A 399 -1.02 3.02 30.07
C PRO A 399 -1.44 4.15 31.02
N ALA A 400 -1.21 5.39 30.61
CA ALA A 400 -1.70 6.54 31.36
C ALA A 400 -3.25 6.54 31.38
N PRO A 401 -3.91 7.00 32.48
CA PRO A 401 -5.36 6.91 32.62
C PRO A 401 -6.18 7.52 31.48
N HIS A 402 -5.67 8.58 30.84
CA HIS A 402 -6.36 9.24 29.74
C HIS A 402 -6.47 8.38 28.48
N ILE A 403 -5.67 7.33 28.32
CA ILE A 403 -5.75 6.39 27.18
C ILE A 403 -7.07 5.60 27.21
N PHE A 404 -7.65 5.38 28.38
CA PHE A 404 -8.96 4.73 28.53
C PHE A 404 -10.15 5.68 28.24
N GLY A 405 -9.87 6.96 28.03
CA GLY A 405 -10.84 8.00 27.73
C GLY A 405 -11.04 8.26 26.24
N PRO A 406 -11.74 9.36 25.92
CA PRO A 406 -11.95 9.78 24.54
C PRO A 406 -10.63 10.18 23.86
N LEU A 407 -10.60 10.01 22.52
CA LEU A 407 -9.52 10.54 21.70
C LEU A 407 -9.34 12.06 21.91
N PRO A 408 -8.11 12.57 21.73
CA PRO A 408 -7.87 14.00 21.80
C PRO A 408 -8.71 14.74 20.76
N ASP A 409 -9.51 15.69 21.20
CA ASP A 409 -10.27 16.54 20.29
C ASP A 409 -9.32 17.40 19.43
N ILE A 410 -9.58 17.44 18.14
CA ILE A 410 -8.95 18.35 17.19
C ILE A 410 -9.99 19.43 16.87
N PRO A 411 -9.94 20.60 17.52
CA PRO A 411 -10.97 21.61 17.35
C PRO A 411 -11.15 21.98 15.88
N PRO A 412 -12.38 22.21 15.42
CA PRO A 412 -12.62 22.70 14.08
C PRO A 412 -11.92 24.06 13.92
N GLY A 413 -11.26 24.20 12.76
CA GLY A 413 -10.63 25.46 12.39
C GLY A 413 -11.66 26.56 12.13
N GLY A 414 -11.18 27.71 11.65
CA GLY A 414 -11.98 28.87 11.29
C GLY A 414 -11.90 30.00 12.32
N ARG A 415 -12.31 31.19 11.86
CA ARG A 415 -12.17 32.43 12.65
C ARG A 415 -12.93 32.41 13.97
N HIS A 416 -14.09 31.76 14.02
CA HIS A 416 -14.91 31.71 15.24
C HIS A 416 -14.20 31.04 16.42
N ASN A 417 -13.36 30.06 16.17
CA ASN A 417 -12.65 29.30 17.20
C ASN A 417 -11.18 29.71 17.36
N GLU A 418 -10.70 30.69 16.60
CA GLU A 418 -9.29 31.09 16.59
C GLU A 418 -8.80 31.56 17.97
N ARG A 419 -9.56 32.45 18.61
CA ARG A 419 -9.20 32.98 19.95
C ARG A 419 -9.11 31.88 20.99
N GLU A 420 -10.05 30.96 20.98
CA GLU A 420 -10.07 29.84 21.93
C GLU A 420 -8.91 28.91 21.71
N ARG A 421 -8.63 28.53 20.45
CA ARG A 421 -7.46 27.70 20.09
C ARG A 421 -6.14 28.38 20.51
N MET A 422 -6.00 29.69 20.29
CA MET A 422 -4.82 30.44 20.72
C MET A 422 -4.67 30.47 22.23
N ARG A 423 -5.78 30.68 22.96
CA ARG A 423 -5.79 30.68 24.44
C ARG A 423 -5.33 29.31 24.99
N GLN A 424 -5.90 28.22 24.46
CA GLN A 424 -5.52 26.86 24.85
C GLN A 424 -4.06 26.55 24.49
N ALA A 425 -3.59 26.98 23.32
CA ALA A 425 -2.20 26.81 22.94
C ALA A 425 -1.24 27.55 23.87
N LEU A 426 -1.55 28.81 24.24
CA LEU A 426 -0.75 29.57 25.19
C LEU A 426 -0.72 28.92 26.58
N GLN A 427 -1.84 28.40 27.04
CA GLN A 427 -1.92 27.69 28.32
C GLN A 427 -1.00 26.45 28.30
N LEU A 428 -1.09 25.60 27.25
CA LEU A 428 -0.25 24.41 27.10
C LEU A 428 1.24 24.75 27.02
N LEU A 429 1.59 25.82 26.31
CA LEU A 429 2.96 26.32 26.24
C LEU A 429 3.47 26.78 27.60
N ALA A 430 2.65 27.54 28.37
CA ALA A 430 2.98 27.99 29.71
C ALA A 430 3.18 26.81 30.67
N GLU A 431 2.31 25.80 30.63
CA GLU A 431 2.43 24.57 31.41
C GLU A 431 3.70 23.78 31.03
N ALA A 432 4.19 23.90 29.77
CA ALA A 432 5.42 23.32 29.29
C ALA A 432 6.66 24.20 29.54
N GLY A 433 6.53 25.31 30.28
CA GLY A 433 7.63 26.19 30.68
C GLY A 433 8.01 27.26 29.64
N TRP A 434 7.10 27.54 28.66
CA TRP A 434 7.30 28.59 27.67
C TRP A 434 6.48 29.82 27.98
N GLY A 435 7.07 31.01 27.85
CA GLY A 435 6.42 32.30 28.08
C GLY A 435 6.79 33.35 27.05
N ILE A 436 6.00 34.41 26.93
CA ILE A 436 6.30 35.52 26.02
C ILE A 436 7.14 36.56 26.75
N GLN A 437 8.35 36.84 26.24
CA GLN A 437 9.23 37.91 26.72
C GLN A 437 9.67 38.71 25.49
N ASP A 438 9.51 40.02 25.53
CA ASP A 438 9.86 40.95 24.45
C ASP A 438 9.32 40.52 23.06
N GLY A 439 8.08 39.99 23.04
CA GLY A 439 7.41 39.51 21.82
C GLY A 439 7.92 38.18 21.29
N ARG A 440 8.74 37.45 22.04
CA ARG A 440 9.27 36.13 21.68
C ARG A 440 8.79 35.06 22.67
N MET A 441 8.46 33.89 22.15
CA MET A 441 8.20 32.70 22.97
C MET A 441 9.53 32.13 23.45
N VAL A 442 9.80 32.17 24.75
CA VAL A 442 11.08 31.72 25.34
C VAL A 442 10.84 30.74 26.49
N ASN A 443 11.79 29.84 26.72
CA ASN A 443 11.82 28.96 27.89
C ASN A 443 12.46 29.67 29.10
N ALA A 444 12.58 28.95 30.23
CA ALA A 444 13.14 29.49 31.47
C ALA A 444 14.60 29.95 31.31
N GLU A 445 15.36 29.35 30.38
CA GLU A 445 16.74 29.70 30.08
C GLU A 445 16.86 30.86 29.08
N GLY A 446 15.76 31.43 28.61
CA GLY A 446 15.73 32.54 27.64
C GLY A 446 15.89 32.11 26.19
N HIS A 447 15.89 30.81 25.88
CA HIS A 447 15.97 30.33 24.50
C HIS A 447 14.64 30.49 23.78
N SER A 448 14.66 31.12 22.60
CA SER A 448 13.47 31.31 21.77
C SER A 448 13.00 29.99 21.13
N LEU A 449 11.68 29.78 21.04
CA LEU A 449 11.07 28.67 20.31
C LEU A 449 11.17 28.92 18.80
N MET A 450 12.16 28.30 18.17
CA MET A 450 12.42 28.40 16.73
C MET A 450 12.28 27.02 16.11
N LEU A 451 11.45 26.92 15.06
CA LEU A 451 11.10 25.68 14.39
C LEU A 451 11.51 25.76 12.91
N THR A 452 12.03 24.66 12.39
CA THR A 452 12.34 24.49 10.97
C THR A 452 11.45 23.42 10.34
N LEU A 453 10.61 23.80 9.36
CA LEU A 453 9.85 22.90 8.52
C LEU A 453 10.61 22.64 7.23
N LEU A 454 11.12 21.42 7.05
CA LEU A 454 11.85 21.01 5.87
C LEU A 454 10.88 20.72 4.70
N SER A 455 11.17 21.24 3.52
CA SER A 455 10.37 21.02 2.30
C SER A 455 11.26 20.96 1.05
N ASN A 456 10.83 20.19 0.05
CA ASN A 456 11.38 20.17 -1.30
C ASN A 456 10.41 20.74 -2.34
N SER A 457 9.27 21.28 -1.89
CA SER A 457 8.19 21.77 -2.76
C SER A 457 7.97 23.28 -2.58
N PRO A 458 8.23 24.10 -3.60
CA PRO A 458 7.93 25.54 -3.57
C PRO A 458 6.44 25.83 -3.37
N ALA A 459 5.55 24.97 -3.87
CA ALA A 459 4.11 25.11 -3.69
C ALA A 459 3.72 25.00 -2.21
N MET A 460 4.32 24.06 -1.48
CA MET A 460 4.07 23.84 -0.06
C MET A 460 4.56 25.00 0.81
N GLN A 461 5.59 25.72 0.40
CA GLN A 461 6.04 26.91 1.12
C GLN A 461 4.90 27.95 1.26
N ARG A 462 4.15 28.19 0.19
CA ARG A 462 2.97 29.09 0.22
C ARG A 462 1.83 28.56 1.11
N VAL A 463 1.63 27.25 1.10
CA VAL A 463 0.58 26.60 1.90
C VAL A 463 0.85 26.76 3.41
N TYR A 464 2.11 26.81 3.84
CA TYR A 464 2.46 26.98 5.27
C TYR A 464 2.61 28.43 5.73
N MET A 465 2.51 29.43 4.85
CA MET A 465 2.59 30.84 5.25
C MET A 465 1.52 31.25 6.29
N PRO A 466 0.23 30.84 6.17
CA PRO A 466 -0.76 31.13 7.19
C PRO A 466 -0.40 30.57 8.57
N PHE A 467 0.09 29.33 8.63
CA PHE A 467 0.55 28.72 9.86
C PHE A 467 1.73 29.48 10.48
N ARG A 468 2.73 29.81 9.67
CA ARG A 468 3.86 30.68 10.09
C ARG A 468 3.38 31.99 10.69
N ASN A 469 2.41 32.66 10.06
CA ASN A 469 1.87 33.94 10.54
C ASN A 469 1.11 33.78 11.87
N THR A 470 0.37 32.67 12.04
CA THR A 470 -0.31 32.37 13.31
C THR A 470 0.71 32.14 14.43
N LEU A 471 1.79 31.39 14.18
CA LEU A 471 2.87 31.16 15.15
C LEU A 471 3.60 32.45 15.52
N ALA A 472 3.87 33.31 14.55
CA ALA A 472 4.56 34.60 14.76
C ALA A 472 3.77 35.52 15.72
N ARG A 473 2.43 35.48 15.72
CA ARG A 473 1.58 36.25 16.68
C ARG A 473 1.80 35.85 18.13
N LEU A 474 2.32 34.62 18.36
CA LEU A 474 2.68 34.11 19.70
C LEU A 474 4.20 34.18 19.96
N GLY A 475 4.94 34.89 19.12
CA GLY A 475 6.40 34.98 19.24
C GLY A 475 7.17 33.71 18.88
N ILE A 476 6.53 32.73 18.23
CA ILE A 476 7.15 31.48 17.75
C ILE A 476 7.63 31.69 16.33
N VAL A 477 8.90 31.37 16.07
CA VAL A 477 9.49 31.49 14.74
C VAL A 477 9.38 30.18 13.97
N LEU A 478 8.75 30.18 12.79
CA LEU A 478 8.73 29.06 11.87
C LEU A 478 9.51 29.38 10.59
N ASN A 479 10.60 28.68 10.35
CA ASN A 479 11.39 28.74 9.13
C ASN A 479 11.00 27.60 8.18
N VAL A 480 10.37 27.92 7.05
CA VAL A 480 10.11 26.94 6.00
C VAL A 480 11.35 26.86 5.10
N ARG A 481 12.15 25.80 5.31
CA ARG A 481 13.41 25.60 4.61
C ARG A 481 13.20 24.77 3.35
N LEU A 482 13.31 25.42 2.19
CA LEU A 482 13.27 24.74 0.90
C LEU A 482 14.67 24.22 0.54
N VAL A 483 14.76 22.95 0.16
CA VAL A 483 15.98 22.29 -0.30
C VAL A 483 15.70 21.48 -1.56
N ASP A 484 16.75 21.13 -2.31
CA ASP A 484 16.63 20.21 -3.44
C ASP A 484 16.28 18.76 -2.99
N GLN A 485 15.89 17.92 -3.94
CA GLN A 485 15.46 16.54 -3.67
C GLN A 485 16.54 15.70 -3.00
N THR A 486 17.79 15.85 -3.41
CA THR A 486 18.91 15.06 -2.85
C THR A 486 19.17 15.43 -1.39
N GLN A 487 19.22 16.72 -1.09
CA GLN A 487 19.35 17.21 0.29
C GLN A 487 18.14 16.84 1.14
N TYR A 488 16.91 16.90 0.57
CA TYR A 488 15.71 16.51 1.27
C TYR A 488 15.79 15.05 1.73
N ILE A 489 16.13 14.12 0.83
CA ILE A 489 16.25 12.69 1.15
C ILE A 489 17.39 12.42 2.14
N ALA A 490 18.54 13.10 1.99
CA ALA A 490 19.65 12.95 2.92
C ALA A 490 19.26 13.36 4.35
N ARG A 491 18.61 14.52 4.51
CA ARG A 491 18.12 15.03 5.80
C ARG A 491 16.98 14.19 6.37
N LEU A 492 16.06 13.72 5.53
CA LEU A 492 14.99 12.80 5.92
C LEU A 492 15.57 11.53 6.56
N ARG A 493 16.56 10.91 5.90
CA ARG A 493 17.21 9.68 6.37
C ARG A 493 18.04 9.87 7.65
N SER A 494 18.60 11.06 7.87
CA SER A 494 19.36 11.39 9.08
C SER A 494 18.53 12.06 10.18
N PHE A 495 17.22 12.27 9.95
CA PHE A 495 16.30 12.97 10.86
C PHE A 495 16.74 14.41 11.17
N ASP A 496 17.44 15.08 10.24
CA ASP A 496 17.94 16.44 10.40
C ASP A 496 16.88 17.47 9.99
N TYR A 497 15.84 17.59 10.80
CA TYR A 497 14.73 18.54 10.71
C TYR A 497 14.05 18.65 12.09
N ASP A 498 13.27 19.71 12.29
CA ASP A 498 12.39 19.81 13.45
C ASP A 498 10.99 19.30 13.06
N MET A 499 10.53 19.69 11.87
CA MET A 499 9.25 19.27 11.32
C MET A 499 9.41 18.93 9.83
N ILE A 500 8.58 18.00 9.35
CA ILE A 500 8.57 17.58 7.95
C ILE A 500 7.15 17.19 7.52
N HIS A 501 6.74 17.56 6.28
CA HIS A 501 5.48 17.07 5.74
C HIS A 501 5.71 15.78 4.97
N VAL A 502 5.11 14.70 5.45
CA VAL A 502 5.15 13.38 4.79
C VAL A 502 3.79 12.70 4.86
N VAL A 503 3.59 11.67 4.04
CA VAL A 503 2.43 10.78 4.08
C VAL A 503 2.93 9.37 4.40
N ALA A 504 2.51 8.86 5.56
CA ALA A 504 2.70 7.48 5.97
C ALA A 504 1.47 6.66 5.54
N ARG A 505 1.58 6.05 4.36
CA ARG A 505 0.54 5.16 3.84
C ARG A 505 0.49 3.88 4.67
N GLN A 506 -0.71 3.34 4.83
CA GLN A 506 -0.95 2.11 5.58
C GLN A 506 -1.51 1.01 4.69
N SER A 507 -1.32 -0.24 5.12
CA SER A 507 -1.88 -1.45 4.52
C SER A 507 -3.30 -1.71 5.07
N SER A 508 -4.13 -2.40 4.31
CA SER A 508 -5.43 -2.91 4.79
C SER A 508 -5.27 -4.04 5.83
N ASN A 509 -4.07 -4.57 5.94
CA ASN A 509 -3.67 -5.54 6.95
C ASN A 509 -2.33 -5.07 7.54
N PRO A 510 -2.34 -4.16 8.53
CA PRO A 510 -1.10 -3.67 9.11
C PRO A 510 -0.31 -4.79 9.79
N GLY A 511 1.01 -4.82 9.56
CA GLY A 511 1.89 -5.90 9.99
C GLY A 511 3.30 -5.42 10.34
N ASN A 512 4.31 -6.14 9.85
CA ASN A 512 5.74 -5.92 10.17
C ASN A 512 6.25 -4.50 9.84
N GLU A 513 5.66 -3.82 8.88
CA GLU A 513 6.02 -2.45 8.51
C GLU A 513 5.80 -1.45 9.67
N GLN A 514 4.90 -1.77 10.63
CA GLN A 514 4.63 -0.92 11.79
C GLN A 514 5.87 -0.78 12.68
N ARG A 515 6.75 -1.80 12.72
CA ARG A 515 8.04 -1.68 13.42
C ARG A 515 8.86 -0.51 12.88
N SER A 516 8.93 -0.36 11.57
CA SER A 516 9.69 0.72 10.91
C SER A 516 9.07 2.10 11.12
N PHE A 517 7.76 2.18 11.34
CA PHE A 517 7.06 3.45 11.51
C PHE A 517 7.09 3.99 12.93
N TRP A 518 6.95 3.12 13.96
CA TRP A 518 6.55 3.60 15.27
C TRP A 518 7.46 3.19 16.42
N THR A 519 8.35 2.17 16.27
CA THR A 519 9.09 1.64 17.40
C THR A 519 10.28 2.50 17.83
N SER A 520 10.66 2.33 19.09
CA SER A 520 11.86 2.96 19.70
C SER A 520 13.17 2.57 18.99
N VAL A 521 13.25 1.34 18.46
CA VAL A 521 14.37 0.89 17.63
C VAL A 521 14.41 1.70 16.34
N ALA A 522 13.28 1.84 15.65
CA ALA A 522 13.18 2.63 14.44
C ALA A 522 13.48 4.12 14.68
N ALA A 523 13.17 4.66 15.86
CA ALA A 523 13.51 6.03 16.22
C ALA A 523 15.03 6.30 16.15
N LYS A 524 15.85 5.29 16.39
CA LYS A 524 17.33 5.38 16.37
C LYS A 524 17.94 4.87 15.06
N THR A 525 17.16 4.20 14.21
CA THR A 525 17.65 3.58 12.97
C THR A 525 17.59 4.58 11.82
N ARG A 526 18.76 4.98 11.32
CA ARG A 526 18.87 5.89 10.18
C ARG A 526 18.13 5.35 8.95
N GLY A 527 17.30 6.18 8.36
CA GLY A 527 16.51 5.82 7.16
C GLY A 527 15.22 5.05 7.45
N SER A 528 14.89 4.80 8.73
CA SER A 528 13.57 4.27 9.10
C SER A 528 12.46 5.26 8.76
N ARG A 529 11.22 4.78 8.86
CA ARG A 529 10.02 5.60 8.64
C ARG A 529 9.48 6.24 9.92
N ASN A 530 10.15 6.09 11.06
CA ASN A 530 9.78 6.76 12.29
C ASN A 530 10.16 8.26 12.24
N TYR A 531 9.46 8.99 11.40
CA TYR A 531 9.72 10.41 11.13
C TYR A 531 9.55 11.29 12.36
N ALA A 532 8.63 10.94 13.24
CA ALA A 532 8.38 11.68 14.48
C ALA A 532 9.36 11.38 15.60
N GLY A 533 10.16 10.31 15.51
CA GLY A 533 11.08 9.91 16.59
C GLY A 533 10.38 9.31 17.79
N ILE A 534 9.27 8.62 17.58
CA ILE A 534 8.51 7.96 18.64
C ILE A 534 9.39 6.94 19.35
N SER A 535 9.52 7.07 20.66
CA SER A 535 10.27 6.15 21.51
C SER A 535 9.47 5.94 22.79
N ASP A 536 8.50 5.05 22.72
CA ASP A 536 7.55 4.74 23.79
C ASP A 536 7.45 3.21 23.92
N PRO A 537 7.86 2.63 25.08
CA PRO A 537 7.79 1.19 25.28
C PRO A 537 6.40 0.59 25.17
N LEU A 538 5.34 1.35 25.48
CA LEU A 538 3.96 0.91 25.31
C LEU A 538 3.60 0.81 23.82
N VAL A 539 4.03 1.77 23.00
CA VAL A 539 3.87 1.70 21.53
C VAL A 539 4.63 0.51 20.97
N ASP A 540 5.85 0.25 21.42
CA ASP A 540 6.65 -0.90 21.01
C ASP A 540 5.89 -2.21 21.28
N GLU A 541 5.35 -2.36 22.49
CA GLU A 541 4.61 -3.54 22.90
C GLU A 541 3.31 -3.73 22.08
N VAL A 542 2.56 -2.67 21.83
CA VAL A 542 1.33 -2.74 21.04
C VAL A 542 1.62 -3.05 19.56
N VAL A 543 2.74 -2.58 19.00
CA VAL A 543 3.18 -2.98 17.66
C VAL A 543 3.42 -4.48 17.58
N GLU A 544 4.07 -5.09 18.59
CA GLU A 544 4.29 -6.54 18.60
C GLU A 544 2.98 -7.32 18.79
N LEU A 545 2.04 -6.84 19.62
CA LEU A 545 0.70 -7.41 19.75
C LEU A 545 -0.08 -7.39 18.44
N LEU A 546 0.03 -6.29 17.69
CA LEU A 546 -0.59 -6.14 16.37
C LEU A 546 -0.05 -7.18 15.40
N ILE A 547 1.27 -7.33 15.32
CA ILE A 547 1.93 -8.27 14.39
C ILE A 547 1.59 -9.73 14.75
N ALA A 548 1.56 -10.05 16.05
CA ALA A 548 1.26 -11.39 16.55
C ALA A 548 -0.24 -11.73 16.60
N SER A 549 -1.12 -10.84 16.12
CA SER A 549 -2.58 -11.02 16.24
C SER A 549 -3.05 -12.33 15.59
N PRO A 550 -3.72 -13.22 16.34
CA PRO A 550 -4.14 -14.52 15.82
C PRO A 550 -5.38 -14.45 14.92
N SER A 551 -6.19 -13.40 15.07
CA SER A 551 -7.43 -13.21 14.31
C SER A 551 -7.54 -11.78 13.76
N ARG A 552 -8.40 -11.58 12.75
CA ARG A 552 -8.74 -10.24 12.21
C ARG A 552 -9.29 -9.32 13.31
N ALA A 553 -10.10 -9.83 14.20
CA ALA A 553 -10.70 -9.04 15.28
C ALA A 553 -9.64 -8.56 16.29
N ASP A 554 -8.63 -9.38 16.58
CA ASP A 554 -7.51 -9.00 17.45
C ASP A 554 -6.58 -8.02 16.74
N LEU A 555 -6.31 -8.22 15.44
CA LEU A 555 -5.57 -7.24 14.63
C LEU A 555 -6.25 -5.88 14.65
N TYR A 556 -7.57 -5.83 14.45
CA TYR A 556 -8.33 -4.58 14.44
C TYR A 556 -8.29 -3.89 15.80
N ALA A 557 -8.41 -4.65 16.88
CA ALA A 557 -8.32 -4.10 18.23
C ALA A 557 -6.91 -3.56 18.54
N ALA A 558 -5.86 -4.28 18.17
CA ALA A 558 -4.48 -3.85 18.35
C ALA A 558 -4.13 -2.63 17.48
N ALA A 559 -4.64 -2.57 16.24
CA ALA A 559 -4.46 -1.43 15.36
C ALA A 559 -5.20 -0.18 15.86
N ALA A 560 -6.44 -0.33 16.37
CA ALA A 560 -7.18 0.75 16.99
C ALA A 560 -6.47 1.26 18.25
N LEU A 561 -5.93 0.36 19.07
CA LEU A 561 -5.15 0.72 20.25
C LEU A 561 -3.87 1.47 19.86
N LEU A 562 -3.13 0.99 18.85
CA LEU A 562 -1.95 1.70 18.33
C LEU A 562 -2.31 3.10 17.84
N ASP A 563 -3.38 3.24 17.05
CA ASP A 563 -3.88 4.52 16.56
C ASP A 563 -4.20 5.49 17.72
N ARG A 564 -4.89 5.00 18.75
CA ARG A 564 -5.21 5.75 19.97
C ARG A 564 -3.97 6.30 20.67
N LEU A 565 -2.96 5.45 20.89
CA LEU A 565 -1.69 5.85 21.50
C LEU A 565 -0.98 6.93 20.67
N LEU A 566 -0.92 6.74 19.36
CA LEU A 566 -0.29 7.68 18.44
C LEU A 566 -1.02 9.03 18.39
N GLN A 567 -2.35 9.03 18.43
CA GLN A 567 -3.16 10.27 18.49
C GLN A 567 -2.97 11.01 19.81
N HIS A 568 -2.96 10.32 20.94
CA HIS A 568 -2.69 10.93 22.25
C HIS A 568 -1.28 11.51 22.32
N GLY A 569 -0.31 10.91 21.65
CA GLY A 569 1.05 11.42 21.54
C GLY A 569 1.19 12.71 20.74
N CYS A 570 0.17 13.13 19.97
CA CYS A 570 0.19 14.34 19.13
C CYS A 570 1.44 14.46 18.25
N TYR A 571 1.92 13.35 17.68
CA TYR A 571 3.15 13.31 16.89
C TYR A 571 3.05 13.99 15.52
N VAL A 572 1.82 14.15 15.01
CA VAL A 572 1.55 14.69 13.68
C VAL A 572 0.50 15.81 13.80
N ILE A 573 0.73 16.92 13.12
CA ILE A 573 -0.33 17.87 12.80
C ILE A 573 -1.02 17.34 11.55
N PRO A 574 -2.26 16.78 11.65
CA PRO A 574 -2.92 16.16 10.51
C PRO A 574 -3.13 17.15 9.38
N GLY A 575 -2.66 16.79 8.21
CA GLY A 575 -2.84 17.51 6.97
C GLY A 575 -4.15 17.11 6.27
N TRP A 576 -4.05 16.81 4.97
CA TRP A 576 -5.22 16.57 4.12
C TRP A 576 -4.95 15.50 3.05
N TYR A 577 -6.04 14.90 2.59
CA TYR A 577 -6.07 13.98 1.45
C TYR A 577 -7.25 14.28 0.54
N SER A 578 -7.20 13.81 -0.70
CA SER A 578 -8.36 13.86 -1.58
C SER A 578 -9.16 12.57 -1.44
N SER A 579 -10.44 12.67 -1.08
CA SER A 579 -11.41 11.58 -1.15
C SER A 579 -12.08 11.48 -2.53
N ARG A 580 -11.58 12.23 -3.51
CA ARG A 580 -12.16 12.34 -4.85
C ARG A 580 -11.12 12.13 -5.92
N LEU A 581 -11.38 11.21 -6.84
CA LEU A 581 -10.66 11.03 -8.08
C LEU A 581 -11.36 11.83 -9.18
N ARG A 582 -10.60 12.47 -10.05
CA ARG A 582 -11.12 13.31 -11.13
C ARG A 582 -10.61 12.81 -12.45
N PHE A 583 -11.53 12.35 -13.27
CA PHE A 583 -11.23 11.79 -14.57
C PHE A 583 -11.94 12.58 -15.66
N SER A 584 -11.31 12.62 -16.82
CA SER A 584 -11.94 13.10 -18.05
C SER A 584 -11.52 12.21 -19.20
N TRP A 585 -12.43 12.00 -20.13
CA TRP A 585 -12.18 11.16 -21.30
C TRP A 585 -12.98 11.65 -22.50
N ARG A 586 -12.50 11.29 -23.68
CA ARG A 586 -13.18 11.53 -24.94
C ARG A 586 -14.19 10.42 -25.22
N GLN A 587 -15.48 10.71 -24.98
CA GLN A 587 -16.53 9.68 -25.10
C GLN A 587 -16.82 9.26 -26.54
N GLU A 588 -16.43 10.07 -27.52
CA GLU A 588 -16.48 9.70 -28.94
C GLU A 588 -15.42 8.66 -29.32
N ARG A 589 -14.43 8.43 -28.46
CA ARG A 589 -13.33 7.49 -28.73
C ARG A 589 -13.33 6.28 -27.82
N ILE A 590 -13.51 6.46 -26.51
CA ILE A 590 -13.45 5.39 -25.51
C ILE A 590 -14.67 5.39 -24.60
N ARG A 591 -15.06 4.22 -24.13
CA ARG A 591 -16.19 4.01 -23.24
C ARG A 591 -15.75 3.23 -21.99
N PRO A 592 -16.19 3.65 -20.80
CA PRO A 592 -16.01 2.85 -19.59
C PRO A 592 -17.01 1.69 -19.54
N PRO A 593 -16.68 0.59 -18.83
CA PRO A 593 -17.68 -0.38 -18.41
C PRO A 593 -18.68 0.26 -17.41
N LYS A 594 -19.84 -0.36 -17.20
CA LYS A 594 -20.89 0.22 -16.35
C LYS A 594 -20.44 0.54 -14.92
N ASN A 595 -19.60 -0.31 -14.34
CA ASN A 595 -19.09 -0.18 -12.96
C ASN A 595 -17.59 0.08 -12.95
N PHE A 596 -17.10 1.05 -13.71
CA PHE A 596 -15.67 1.26 -13.99
C PHE A 596 -14.83 1.74 -12.81
N VAL A 597 -15.44 2.01 -11.65
CA VAL A 597 -14.74 2.47 -10.45
C VAL A 597 -14.70 1.35 -9.44
N ALA A 598 -13.51 0.92 -9.13
CA ALA A 598 -13.23 0.05 -8.00
C ALA A 598 -12.71 0.89 -6.81
N ALA A 599 -12.87 0.40 -5.58
CA ALA A 599 -12.34 1.06 -4.39
C ALA A 599 -10.82 1.28 -4.44
N SER A 600 -10.10 0.47 -5.22
CA SER A 600 -8.64 0.59 -5.46
C SER A 600 -8.26 1.57 -6.58
N GLY A 601 -9.23 2.20 -7.27
CA GLY A 601 -8.98 3.08 -8.41
C GLY A 601 -9.67 2.65 -9.70
N MET A 602 -9.20 3.17 -10.82
CA MET A 602 -9.76 2.91 -12.13
C MET A 602 -8.84 2.01 -12.95
N ASP A 603 -9.42 0.95 -13.54
CA ASP A 603 -8.73 0.09 -14.51
C ASP A 603 -9.05 0.56 -15.93
N ILE A 604 -8.19 1.41 -16.51
CA ILE A 604 -8.36 1.92 -17.88
C ILE A 604 -8.33 0.78 -18.92
N PHE A 605 -7.72 -0.37 -18.62
CA PHE A 605 -7.63 -1.50 -19.52
C PHE A 605 -8.90 -2.36 -19.56
N ALA A 606 -9.88 -2.10 -18.68
CA ALA A 606 -11.25 -2.62 -18.75
C ALA A 606 -12.15 -1.80 -19.70
N TRP A 607 -11.70 -0.62 -20.14
CA TRP A 607 -12.43 0.23 -21.10
C TRP A 607 -12.29 -0.31 -22.52
N HIS A 608 -13.12 0.18 -23.45
CA HIS A 608 -13.10 -0.23 -24.85
C HIS A 608 -13.31 0.97 -25.79
N MET A 609 -13.08 0.77 -27.08
CA MET A 609 -13.35 1.80 -28.09
C MET A 609 -14.84 2.10 -28.19
N ALA A 610 -15.21 3.34 -28.49
CA ALA A 610 -16.57 3.69 -28.86
C ALA A 610 -16.95 3.00 -30.19
N PRO A 611 -18.22 2.63 -30.40
CA PRO A 611 -18.65 1.82 -31.56
C PRO A 611 -18.23 2.37 -32.92
N ASP A 612 -18.24 3.69 -33.11
CA ASP A 612 -17.93 4.34 -34.39
C ASP A 612 -16.43 4.44 -34.71
N THR A 613 -15.56 4.11 -33.76
CA THR A 613 -14.08 4.22 -33.92
C THR A 613 -13.38 2.87 -33.98
N ALA A 614 -14.12 1.77 -33.92
CA ALA A 614 -13.56 0.41 -33.95
C ALA A 614 -12.91 0.04 -35.32
N THR A 615 -13.12 0.83 -36.37
CA THR A 615 -12.64 0.56 -37.74
C THR A 615 -11.25 1.15 -38.06
N ASP A 616 -10.64 1.95 -37.19
CA ASP A 616 -9.27 2.44 -37.38
C ASP A 616 -8.23 1.35 -37.07
N THR A 617 -8.19 0.32 -37.90
CA THR A 617 -7.05 -0.59 -38.00
C THR A 617 -5.95 0.11 -38.82
N PRO A 618 -4.75 0.37 -38.29
CA PRO A 618 -3.67 0.89 -39.14
C PRO A 618 -3.34 -0.16 -40.18
N GLY A 619 -3.49 0.19 -41.44
CA GLY A 619 -2.90 -0.59 -42.54
C GLY A 619 -1.41 -0.77 -42.27
N GLU A 620 -0.95 -1.99 -42.40
CA GLU A 620 0.46 -2.37 -42.46
C GLU A 620 1.17 -1.47 -43.50
N LYS A 621 2.02 -0.57 -43.07
CA LYS A 621 3.11 -0.02 -43.86
C LYS A 621 4.36 0.04 -43.01
#